data_04bf8d19cfac11e27ee5ed547cd2129e
#
_entry.id   04bf8d19cfac11e27ee5ed547cd2129e
#
_cell.length_a   1.000
_cell.length_b   1.000
_cell.length_c   1.000
_cell.angle_alpha   90.00
_cell.angle_beta   90.00
_cell.angle_gamma   90.00
#
_symmetry.space_group_name_H-M   'P 1'
#
loop_
_entity.id
_entity.type
_entity.pdbx_description
1 polymer ?
#
loop_
_entity_poly.entity_id
_entity_poly.type
_entity_poly.pdbx_seq_one_letter_code
_entity_poly.pdbx_strand_id
1 'polypeptide(L)'
;MNREFLENLGIEVANEGEEEILFKCPFHDDKTPSASYNITDRVYNCFVCGGGSLKTLAKNLGFEMEAEFIDRIPPSVESIQRDLESILNPNVVKEDYFLEDFEKITHEFQCPEYLLERIGFDTVVEFDLHMCESEKSVYNERIIFPLHSSDNVGFIARDYTEVKPQKYLFPKNMPKQEFLFGKMNSDEVIIVEGVFDVMKMWENGYESCVCPSGVVFSQEQASLLIENGITNLILLPDGDEAGKEFIKKMETYVNVFNIEIANPHIFYLNEGKDPFDLTRDDVEYALERKFNLGERMWKKERSEMFTSLDIPNQQSYR
;
A
#
# COMPACT_ATOMS: atom_id res chain seq x y z
N MET A 1 16.89 16.74 11.33
CA MET A 1 17.18 15.60 12.25
C MET A 1 18.53 15.10 11.87
N ASN A 2 19.34 14.73 12.84
CA ASN A 2 20.72 14.36 12.63
C ASN A 2 21.01 13.01 13.32
N ARG A 3 22.16 12.47 13.07
CA ARG A 3 22.72 11.26 13.68
C ARG A 3 22.53 11.23 15.20
N GLU A 4 22.82 12.35 15.88
CA GLU A 4 22.73 12.49 17.34
C GLU A 4 21.35 12.14 17.89
N PHE A 5 20.28 12.45 17.16
CA PHE A 5 18.92 12.14 17.56
C PHE A 5 18.66 10.63 17.53
N LEU A 6 19.10 9.91 16.49
CA LEU A 6 18.94 8.46 16.40
C LEU A 6 19.78 7.75 17.46
N GLU A 7 20.99 8.23 17.71
CA GLU A 7 21.86 7.70 18.77
C GLU A 7 21.25 7.91 20.17
N ASN A 8 20.54 9.02 20.40
CA ASN A 8 19.79 9.26 21.63
C ASN A 8 18.60 8.30 21.83
N LEU A 9 18.06 7.76 20.74
CA LEU A 9 17.08 6.67 20.79
C LEU A 9 17.72 5.28 20.99
N GLY A 10 19.04 5.20 21.15
CA GLY A 10 19.77 3.96 21.32
C GLY A 10 20.04 3.20 20.02
N ILE A 11 19.92 3.87 18.87
CA ILE A 11 20.11 3.29 17.54
C ILE A 11 21.58 3.41 17.13
N GLU A 12 22.20 2.31 16.71
CA GLU A 12 23.58 2.28 16.20
C GLU A 12 23.62 2.79 14.75
N VAL A 13 24.02 4.05 14.57
CA VAL A 13 24.13 4.67 13.24
C VAL A 13 25.44 4.25 12.56
N ALA A 14 25.32 3.72 11.35
CA ALA A 14 26.46 3.24 10.57
C ALA A 14 27.03 4.32 9.64
N ASN A 15 26.16 5.09 8.97
CA ASN A 15 26.58 6.16 8.06
C ASN A 15 25.52 7.25 8.00
N GLU A 16 25.95 8.49 7.81
CA GLU A 16 25.10 9.65 7.60
C GLU A 16 25.43 10.28 6.25
N GLY A 17 24.48 10.23 5.33
CA GLY A 17 24.52 10.93 4.04
C GLY A 17 23.73 12.24 4.08
N GLU A 18 23.67 12.94 2.96
CA GLU A 18 22.91 14.21 2.84
C GLU A 18 21.39 13.96 2.91
N GLU A 19 20.90 12.86 2.37
CA GLU A 19 19.48 12.53 2.29
C GLU A 19 19.06 11.35 3.18
N GLU A 20 19.99 10.46 3.52
CA GLU A 20 19.71 9.24 4.28
C GLU A 20 20.72 8.97 5.38
N ILE A 21 20.23 8.47 6.50
CA ILE A 21 21.03 7.97 7.61
C ILE A 21 20.85 6.45 7.68
N LEU A 22 21.93 5.70 7.46
CA LEU A 22 21.96 4.25 7.55
C LEU A 22 22.25 3.80 8.99
N PHE A 23 21.48 2.84 9.49
CA PHE A 23 21.64 2.33 10.85
C PHE A 23 21.28 0.84 10.96
N LYS A 24 21.73 0.21 12.05
CA LYS A 24 21.31 -1.14 12.38
C LYS A 24 19.89 -1.13 12.94
N CYS A 25 19.03 -1.98 12.38
CA CYS A 25 17.65 -2.06 12.84
C CYS A 25 17.57 -2.53 14.29
N PRO A 26 16.89 -1.80 15.19
CA PRO A 26 16.79 -2.19 16.59
C PRO A 26 15.76 -3.31 16.87
N PHE A 27 15.01 -3.75 15.83
CA PHE A 27 13.89 -4.68 15.99
C PHE A 27 14.20 -6.12 15.59
N HIS A 28 15.41 -6.40 15.10
CA HIS A 28 15.91 -7.76 14.82
C HIS A 28 17.43 -7.82 15.01
N ASP A 29 18.01 -9.04 15.03
CA ASP A 29 19.46 -9.23 15.12
C ASP A 29 20.15 -8.78 13.82
N ASP A 30 20.48 -7.50 13.73
CA ASP A 30 21.03 -6.83 12.55
C ASP A 30 22.56 -6.78 12.61
N LYS A 31 23.23 -7.68 11.87
CA LYS A 31 24.70 -7.76 11.80
C LYS A 31 25.29 -6.75 10.83
N THR A 32 24.51 -6.36 9.80
CA THR A 32 24.89 -5.36 8.80
C THR A 32 23.76 -4.35 8.68
N PRO A 33 24.05 -3.02 8.63
CA PRO A 33 23.00 -2.01 8.61
C PRO A 33 21.95 -2.30 7.52
N SER A 34 20.73 -2.60 7.92
CA SER A 34 19.60 -2.96 7.04
C SER A 34 18.48 -1.95 7.10
N ALA A 35 18.61 -0.89 7.87
CA ALA A 35 17.63 0.16 7.98
C ALA A 35 18.20 1.52 7.58
N SER A 36 17.35 2.37 7.01
CA SER A 36 17.66 3.76 6.70
C SER A 36 16.57 4.69 7.18
N TYR A 37 16.95 5.93 7.48
CA TYR A 37 16.04 7.04 7.74
C TYR A 37 16.24 8.10 6.66
N ASN A 38 15.18 8.37 5.89
CA ASN A 38 15.17 9.45 4.92
C ASN A 38 14.91 10.78 5.66
N ILE A 39 15.86 11.73 5.52
CA ILE A 39 15.83 13.02 6.22
C ILE A 39 14.74 13.92 5.67
N THR A 40 14.51 13.85 4.37
CA THR A 40 13.52 14.66 3.65
C THR A 40 12.10 14.17 3.90
N ASP A 41 11.85 12.87 3.68
CA ASP A 41 10.53 12.26 3.80
C ASP A 41 10.16 11.93 5.25
N ARG A 42 11.14 11.99 6.16
CA ARG A 42 10.98 11.72 7.61
C ARG A 42 10.43 10.34 7.93
N VAL A 43 10.78 9.39 7.11
CA VAL A 43 10.39 7.99 7.26
C VAL A 43 11.63 7.12 7.45
N TYR A 44 11.51 6.08 8.24
CA TYR A 44 12.51 5.04 8.28
C TYR A 44 12.00 3.82 7.52
N ASN A 45 12.93 3.04 6.98
CA ASN A 45 12.64 1.77 6.35
C ASN A 45 13.71 0.75 6.73
N CYS A 46 13.28 -0.44 7.08
CA CYS A 46 14.13 -1.61 7.27
C CYS A 46 13.73 -2.68 6.27
N PHE A 47 14.69 -3.27 5.60
CA PHE A 47 14.44 -4.32 4.60
C PHE A 47 13.76 -5.58 5.19
N VAL A 48 13.90 -5.80 6.50
CA VAL A 48 13.35 -6.98 7.20
C VAL A 48 12.06 -6.65 7.92
N CYS A 49 12.01 -5.53 8.65
CA CYS A 49 10.89 -5.19 9.56
C CYS A 49 9.86 -4.24 8.94
N GLY A 50 10.09 -3.76 7.70
CA GLY A 50 9.28 -2.69 7.12
C GLY A 50 9.66 -1.31 7.67
N GLY A 51 8.81 -0.33 7.40
CA GLY A 51 9.11 1.07 7.68
C GLY A 51 8.00 1.79 8.42
N GLY A 52 8.20 3.09 8.62
CA GLY A 52 7.21 3.95 9.25
C GLY A 52 7.72 5.36 9.53
N SER A 53 6.87 6.17 10.12
CA SER A 53 7.25 7.52 10.55
C SER A 53 8.22 7.47 11.73
N LEU A 54 8.89 8.59 11.99
CA LEU A 54 9.73 8.75 13.18
C LEU A 54 8.98 8.49 14.48
N LYS A 55 7.71 8.89 14.54
CA LYS A 55 6.83 8.62 15.67
C LYS A 55 6.65 7.12 15.89
N THR A 56 6.49 6.37 14.81
CA THR A 56 6.39 4.91 14.85
C THR A 56 7.68 4.28 15.34
N LEU A 57 8.84 4.75 14.85
CA LEU A 57 10.15 4.29 15.29
C LEU A 57 10.36 4.54 16.78
N ALA A 58 10.12 5.76 17.27
CA ALA A 58 10.26 6.13 18.67
C ALA A 58 9.29 5.34 19.57
N LYS A 59 8.02 5.22 19.17
CA LYS A 59 7.01 4.44 19.91
C LYS A 59 7.41 2.97 20.05
N ASN A 60 7.91 2.38 18.99
CA ASN A 60 8.33 0.97 19.01
C ASN A 60 9.59 0.74 19.87
N LEU A 61 10.38 1.79 20.08
CA LEU A 61 11.52 1.81 21.02
C LEU A 61 11.12 2.17 22.46
N GLY A 62 9.82 2.40 22.74
CA GLY A 62 9.32 2.74 24.05
C GLY A 62 9.45 4.21 24.45
N PHE A 63 9.72 5.10 23.49
CA PHE A 63 9.78 6.55 23.72
C PHE A 63 8.44 7.19 23.36
N GLU A 64 7.84 7.93 24.31
CA GLU A 64 6.71 8.81 24.01
C GLU A 64 7.24 10.13 23.46
N MET A 65 6.88 10.44 22.21
CA MET A 65 7.17 11.73 21.61
C MET A 65 5.93 12.63 21.73
N GLU A 66 6.10 13.81 22.33
CA GLU A 66 5.04 14.82 22.36
C GLU A 66 4.70 15.27 20.95
N ALA A 67 3.39 15.39 20.65
CA ALA A 67 2.90 15.80 19.32
C ALA A 67 3.48 17.15 18.86
N GLU A 68 3.70 18.08 19.79
CA GLU A 68 4.29 19.39 19.51
C GLU A 68 5.73 19.35 18.95
N PHE A 69 6.48 18.27 19.21
CA PHE A 69 7.85 18.16 18.69
C PHE A 69 7.88 17.78 17.21
N ILE A 70 6.85 17.09 16.74
CA ILE A 70 6.74 16.63 15.34
C ILE A 70 6.29 17.78 14.43
N ASP A 71 5.38 18.62 14.91
CA ASP A 71 4.83 19.75 14.15
C ASP A 71 5.79 20.96 14.07
N ARG A 72 6.81 21.01 14.94
CA ARG A 72 7.79 22.13 14.97
C ARG A 72 8.95 21.99 13.98
N ILE A 73 9.08 20.85 13.30
CA ILE A 73 10.07 20.70 12.26
C ILE A 73 9.47 21.23 10.95
N PRO A 74 9.84 22.43 10.49
CA PRO A 74 9.28 22.95 9.24
C PRO A 74 9.63 22.02 8.09
N PRO A 75 8.75 21.89 7.08
CA PRO A 75 9.09 21.17 5.86
C PRO A 75 10.40 21.71 5.30
N SER A 76 11.22 20.83 4.74
CA SER A 76 12.51 21.29 4.18
C SER A 76 12.24 22.32 3.07
N VAL A 77 13.18 23.22 2.87
CA VAL A 77 13.08 24.22 1.79
C VAL A 77 12.90 23.53 0.44
N GLU A 78 13.53 22.36 0.28
CA GLU A 78 13.42 21.52 -0.91
C GLU A 78 12.06 20.90 -1.09
N SER A 79 11.37 20.49 0.01
CA SER A 79 10.00 19.99 -0.07
C SER A 79 9.02 21.10 -0.45
N ILE A 80 9.17 22.28 0.14
CA ILE A 80 8.38 23.48 -0.21
C ILE A 80 8.68 23.91 -1.65
N GLN A 81 9.91 23.86 -2.11
CA GLN A 81 10.26 24.17 -3.49
C GLN A 81 9.64 23.17 -4.47
N ARG A 82 9.68 21.86 -4.16
CA ARG A 82 9.06 20.81 -4.97
C ARG A 82 7.55 21.02 -5.08
N ASP A 83 6.89 21.30 -3.94
CA ASP A 83 5.45 21.59 -3.91
C ASP A 83 5.12 22.87 -4.70
N LEU A 84 5.94 23.93 -4.56
CA LEU A 84 5.79 25.16 -5.34
C LEU A 84 6.08 24.96 -6.83
N GLU A 85 7.07 24.16 -7.19
CA GLU A 85 7.40 23.83 -8.59
C GLU A 85 6.28 23.02 -9.24
N SER A 86 5.63 22.10 -8.51
CA SER A 86 4.49 21.34 -9.00
C SER A 86 3.26 22.22 -9.23
N ILE A 87 3.06 23.26 -8.42
CA ILE A 87 1.96 24.23 -8.56
C ILE A 87 2.25 25.24 -9.68
N LEU A 88 3.51 25.66 -9.84
CA LEU A 88 3.90 26.71 -10.78
C LEU A 88 4.22 26.18 -12.19
N ASN A 89 4.56 24.92 -12.33
CA ASN A 89 4.82 24.24 -13.58
C ASN A 89 3.91 23.03 -13.77
N PRO A 90 2.66 23.24 -14.21
CA PRO A 90 1.74 22.14 -14.53
C PRO A 90 2.18 21.31 -15.75
N ASN A 91 3.28 21.66 -16.41
CA ASN A 91 3.97 20.82 -17.38
C ASN A 91 4.98 19.91 -16.65
N VAL A 92 4.50 19.07 -15.77
CA VAL A 92 5.30 17.98 -15.21
C VAL A 92 5.78 17.13 -16.40
N VAL A 93 7.09 17.03 -16.57
CA VAL A 93 7.69 16.09 -17.51
C VAL A 93 7.20 14.71 -17.06
N LYS A 94 6.42 14.04 -17.90
CA LYS A 94 6.02 12.65 -17.61
C LYS A 94 7.28 11.84 -17.41
N GLU A 95 7.52 11.39 -16.20
CA GLU A 95 8.62 10.48 -15.90
C GLU A 95 8.14 9.06 -16.26
N ASP A 96 8.73 8.51 -17.29
CA ASP A 96 8.54 7.13 -17.68
C ASP A 96 9.60 6.29 -16.95
N TYR A 97 9.15 5.56 -15.91
CA TYR A 97 10.00 4.63 -15.15
C TYR A 97 10.15 3.28 -15.85
N PHE A 98 9.48 3.08 -16.98
CA PHE A 98 9.54 1.85 -17.74
C PHE A 98 10.87 1.76 -18.50
N LEU A 99 11.65 0.72 -18.21
CA LEU A 99 12.94 0.51 -18.88
C LEU A 99 12.74 -0.22 -20.21
N GLU A 100 13.53 0.15 -21.24
CA GLU A 100 13.45 -0.42 -22.59
C GLU A 100 13.85 -1.93 -22.65
N ASP A 101 14.48 -2.47 -21.61
CA ASP A 101 15.02 -3.84 -21.57
C ASP A 101 14.01 -4.90 -21.10
N PHE A 102 12.72 -4.58 -21.01
CA PHE A 102 11.70 -5.54 -20.59
C PHE A 102 11.04 -6.19 -21.79
N GLU A 103 10.97 -7.52 -21.78
CA GLU A 103 10.30 -8.28 -22.82
C GLU A 103 8.83 -8.49 -22.46
N LYS A 104 7.94 -8.07 -23.36
CA LYS A 104 6.51 -8.32 -23.21
C LYS A 104 6.21 -9.80 -23.35
N ILE A 105 5.44 -10.37 -22.44
CA ILE A 105 4.99 -11.75 -22.50
C ILE A 105 3.82 -11.84 -23.50
N THR A 106 4.10 -12.27 -24.72
CA THR A 106 3.12 -12.33 -25.80
C THR A 106 2.70 -13.74 -26.18
N HIS A 107 3.44 -14.76 -25.73
CA HIS A 107 3.19 -16.16 -26.05
C HIS A 107 3.29 -17.00 -24.77
N GLU A 108 2.39 -17.98 -24.63
CA GLU A 108 2.32 -18.84 -23.46
C GLU A 108 3.64 -19.56 -23.17
N PHE A 109 4.39 -20.01 -24.20
CA PHE A 109 5.67 -20.67 -24.02
C PHE A 109 6.80 -19.74 -23.50
N GLN A 110 6.63 -18.41 -23.56
CA GLN A 110 7.55 -17.44 -22.96
C GLN A 110 7.15 -17.10 -21.51
N CYS A 111 5.94 -17.48 -21.12
CA CYS A 111 5.43 -17.18 -19.81
C CYS A 111 6.06 -18.09 -18.76
N PRO A 112 6.64 -17.55 -17.68
CA PRO A 112 7.13 -18.37 -16.58
C PRO A 112 6.05 -19.31 -16.03
N GLU A 113 6.38 -20.57 -15.78
CA GLU A 113 5.49 -21.57 -15.19
C GLU A 113 4.87 -21.04 -13.87
N TYR A 114 5.65 -20.33 -13.09
CA TYR A 114 5.21 -19.62 -11.88
C TYR A 114 3.96 -18.77 -12.09
N LEU A 115 3.83 -18.08 -13.24
CA LEU A 115 2.62 -17.30 -13.55
C LEU A 115 1.47 -18.20 -13.96
N LEU A 116 1.72 -19.17 -14.84
CA LEU A 116 0.69 -20.06 -15.39
C LEU A 116 0.07 -20.98 -14.33
N GLU A 117 0.79 -21.27 -13.25
CA GLU A 117 0.25 -21.96 -12.08
C GLU A 117 -0.71 -21.11 -11.25
N ARG A 118 -0.69 -19.79 -11.44
CA ARG A 118 -1.46 -18.83 -10.63
C ARG A 118 -2.60 -18.17 -11.39
N ILE A 119 -2.35 -17.80 -12.64
CA ILE A 119 -3.30 -17.06 -13.48
C ILE A 119 -3.30 -17.59 -14.90
N GLY A 120 -4.41 -17.42 -15.63
CA GLY A 120 -4.51 -17.78 -17.04
C GLY A 120 -3.65 -16.88 -17.94
N PHE A 121 -3.24 -17.42 -19.09
CA PHE A 121 -2.44 -16.67 -20.04
C PHE A 121 -3.17 -15.42 -20.58
N ASP A 122 -4.50 -15.48 -20.75
CA ASP A 122 -5.31 -14.33 -21.15
C ASP A 122 -5.16 -13.16 -20.15
N THR A 123 -5.05 -13.46 -18.86
CA THR A 123 -4.81 -12.47 -17.80
C THR A 123 -3.41 -11.85 -17.93
N VAL A 124 -2.40 -12.64 -18.27
CA VAL A 124 -1.03 -12.16 -18.52
C VAL A 124 -1.02 -11.13 -19.65
N VAL A 125 -1.73 -11.42 -20.74
CA VAL A 125 -1.84 -10.52 -21.90
C VAL A 125 -2.67 -9.27 -21.56
N GLU A 126 -3.77 -9.43 -20.86
CA GLU A 126 -4.70 -8.34 -20.48
C GLU A 126 -4.05 -7.30 -19.58
N PHE A 127 -3.18 -7.73 -18.67
CA PHE A 127 -2.44 -6.85 -17.76
C PHE A 127 -1.08 -6.41 -18.31
N ASP A 128 -0.80 -6.69 -19.59
CA ASP A 128 0.43 -6.30 -20.28
C ASP A 128 1.69 -6.67 -19.50
N LEU A 129 1.77 -7.91 -18.98
CA LEU A 129 2.88 -8.31 -18.16
C LEU A 129 4.15 -8.48 -19.00
N HIS A 130 5.28 -8.07 -18.43
CA HIS A 130 6.61 -8.20 -19.01
C HIS A 130 7.49 -9.05 -18.11
N MET A 131 8.65 -9.46 -18.62
CA MET A 131 9.68 -10.14 -17.86
C MET A 131 11.04 -9.49 -18.13
N CYS A 132 11.96 -9.69 -17.21
CA CYS A 132 13.34 -9.29 -17.36
C CYS A 132 14.25 -10.49 -17.16
N GLU A 133 14.97 -10.88 -18.22
CA GLU A 133 15.95 -11.97 -18.23
C GLU A 133 17.38 -11.49 -18.50
N SER A 134 17.64 -10.22 -18.22
CA SER A 134 18.96 -9.64 -18.41
C SER A 134 19.82 -9.79 -17.15
N GLU A 135 20.88 -10.64 -17.22
CA GLU A 135 21.84 -10.83 -16.13
C GLU A 135 22.49 -9.53 -15.62
N LYS A 136 22.46 -8.47 -16.44
CA LYS A 136 23.02 -7.15 -16.08
C LYS A 136 22.02 -6.27 -15.32
N SER A 137 20.74 -6.63 -15.34
CA SER A 137 19.68 -5.87 -14.68
C SER A 137 19.50 -6.29 -13.23
N VAL A 138 19.22 -5.34 -12.37
CA VAL A 138 18.77 -5.61 -10.98
C VAL A 138 17.40 -6.31 -10.95
N TYR A 139 16.68 -6.23 -12.06
CA TYR A 139 15.37 -6.85 -12.26
C TYR A 139 15.44 -8.22 -12.92
N ASN A 140 16.63 -8.77 -13.15
CA ASN A 140 16.80 -10.11 -13.74
C ASN A 140 15.93 -11.15 -13.04
N GLU A 141 15.32 -12.07 -13.82
CA GLU A 141 14.42 -13.13 -13.33
C GLU A 141 13.23 -12.56 -12.53
N ARG A 142 12.64 -11.47 -13.03
CA ARG A 142 11.45 -10.86 -12.43
C ARG A 142 10.35 -10.65 -13.47
N ILE A 143 9.12 -10.83 -13.01
CA ILE A 143 7.93 -10.43 -13.73
C ILE A 143 7.68 -8.96 -13.45
N ILE A 144 7.38 -8.22 -14.49
CA ILE A 144 7.15 -6.78 -14.47
C ILE A 144 5.65 -6.51 -14.62
N PHE A 145 5.08 -5.88 -13.62
CA PHE A 145 3.68 -5.46 -13.56
C PHE A 145 3.63 -3.96 -13.82
N PRO A 146 3.12 -3.51 -14.99
CA PRO A 146 2.99 -2.09 -15.29
C PRO A 146 2.04 -1.41 -14.31
N LEU A 147 2.41 -0.22 -13.86
CA LEU A 147 1.62 0.64 -12.98
C LEU A 147 1.28 1.93 -13.71
N HIS A 148 0.10 2.45 -13.45
CA HIS A 148 -0.34 3.72 -14.00
C HIS A 148 -0.70 4.71 -12.89
N SER A 149 -0.33 5.97 -13.10
CA SER A 149 -0.84 7.13 -12.40
C SER A 149 -1.44 8.10 -13.42
N SER A 150 -1.90 9.28 -12.99
CA SER A 150 -2.45 10.29 -13.92
C SER A 150 -1.47 10.66 -15.04
N ASP A 151 -0.19 10.80 -14.71
CA ASP A 151 0.83 11.36 -15.59
C ASP A 151 2.02 10.46 -15.87
N ASN A 152 2.24 9.42 -15.05
CA ASN A 152 3.45 8.63 -15.09
C ASN A 152 3.16 7.14 -15.31
N VAL A 153 4.11 6.44 -15.90
CA VAL A 153 4.11 4.97 -16.01
C VAL A 153 5.23 4.43 -15.13
N GLY A 154 4.89 3.51 -14.24
CA GLY A 154 5.83 2.83 -13.37
C GLY A 154 5.68 1.31 -13.43
N PHE A 155 6.36 0.58 -12.56
CA PHE A 155 6.20 -0.86 -12.48
C PHE A 155 6.53 -1.42 -11.10
N ILE A 156 6.03 -2.64 -10.87
CA ILE A 156 6.47 -3.53 -9.81
C ILE A 156 7.20 -4.69 -10.46
N ALA A 157 8.39 -5.04 -9.96
CA ALA A 157 9.16 -6.20 -10.41
C ALA A 157 9.15 -7.27 -9.32
N ARG A 158 8.51 -8.42 -9.60
CA ARG A 158 8.39 -9.55 -8.66
C ARG A 158 9.30 -10.69 -9.02
N ASP A 159 10.08 -11.16 -8.06
CA ASP A 159 10.83 -12.41 -8.21
C ASP A 159 9.89 -13.60 -8.44
N TYR A 160 10.11 -14.35 -9.52
CA TYR A 160 9.38 -15.57 -9.83
C TYR A 160 10.17 -16.85 -9.49
N THR A 161 11.43 -16.69 -9.14
CA THR A 161 12.29 -17.83 -8.76
C THR A 161 12.13 -18.23 -7.29
N GLU A 162 11.55 -17.34 -6.49
CA GLU A 162 11.35 -17.47 -5.05
C GLU A 162 12.63 -17.59 -4.21
N VAL A 163 13.81 -17.35 -4.84
CA VAL A 163 15.11 -17.45 -4.16
C VAL A 163 15.74 -16.10 -3.81
N LYS A 164 15.23 -15.00 -4.36
CA LYS A 164 15.81 -13.68 -4.12
C LYS A 164 15.35 -13.12 -2.77
N PRO A 165 16.23 -12.41 -2.03
CA PRO A 165 15.91 -11.88 -0.71
C PRO A 165 14.79 -10.84 -0.73
N GLN A 166 14.60 -10.17 -1.86
CA GLN A 166 13.55 -9.18 -2.05
C GLN A 166 12.51 -9.69 -3.04
N LYS A 167 11.33 -10.01 -2.53
CA LYS A 167 10.19 -10.49 -3.32
C LYS A 167 9.77 -9.46 -4.38
N TYR A 168 9.75 -8.17 -4.02
CA TYR A 168 9.36 -7.07 -4.88
C TYR A 168 10.45 -6.01 -4.97
N LEU A 169 10.66 -5.47 -6.16
CA LEU A 169 11.47 -4.28 -6.42
C LEU A 169 10.64 -3.25 -7.18
N PHE A 170 11.03 -1.99 -7.00
CA PHE A 170 10.45 -0.85 -7.68
C PHE A 170 11.56 -0.04 -8.35
N PRO A 171 11.27 0.77 -9.37
CA PRO A 171 12.22 1.73 -9.90
C PRO A 171 12.78 2.65 -8.80
N LYS A 172 14.05 2.97 -8.93
CA LYS A 172 14.66 3.94 -8.02
C LYS A 172 13.94 5.29 -8.14
N ASN A 173 13.64 5.90 -7.01
CA ASN A 173 12.95 7.20 -6.92
C ASN A 173 11.50 7.23 -7.45
N MET A 174 10.89 6.09 -7.76
CA MET A 174 9.48 6.05 -8.13
C MET A 174 8.60 6.40 -6.92
N PRO A 175 7.73 7.40 -7.01
CA PRO A 175 6.81 7.76 -5.92
C PRO A 175 5.65 6.75 -5.85
N LYS A 176 5.87 5.63 -5.20
CA LYS A 176 4.92 4.50 -5.12
C LYS A 176 3.51 4.90 -4.69
N GLN A 177 3.42 5.94 -3.86
CA GLN A 177 2.16 6.49 -3.37
C GLN A 177 1.27 7.09 -4.46
N GLU A 178 1.80 7.36 -5.65
CA GLU A 178 1.06 7.92 -6.77
C GLU A 178 0.48 6.85 -7.72
N PHE A 179 0.82 5.58 -7.50
CA PHE A 179 0.49 4.51 -8.43
C PHE A 179 -0.48 3.49 -7.84
N LEU A 180 -1.38 3.01 -8.68
CA LEU A 180 -2.21 1.84 -8.44
C LEU A 180 -1.93 0.78 -9.51
N PHE A 181 -2.04 -0.50 -9.14
CA PHE A 181 -2.09 -1.60 -10.09
C PHE A 181 -3.53 -2.03 -10.29
N GLY A 182 -3.93 -2.25 -11.54
CA GLY A 182 -5.27 -2.73 -11.88
C GLY A 182 -6.00 -1.81 -12.84
N LYS A 183 -7.33 -1.94 -12.87
CA LYS A 183 -8.20 -1.23 -13.82
C LYS A 183 -9.35 -0.54 -13.11
N MET A 184 -9.77 0.59 -13.67
CA MET A 184 -10.87 1.43 -13.18
C MET A 184 -11.88 1.61 -14.32
N ASN A 185 -12.77 0.62 -14.50
CA ASN A 185 -13.69 0.55 -15.65
C ASN A 185 -15.12 1.00 -15.30
N SER A 186 -15.38 1.41 -14.06
CA SER A 186 -16.68 1.89 -13.58
C SER A 186 -16.49 2.94 -12.48
N ASP A 187 -17.57 3.54 -12.00
CA ASP A 187 -17.57 4.46 -10.85
C ASP A 187 -17.47 3.74 -9.49
N GLU A 188 -17.50 2.41 -9.50
CA GLU A 188 -17.25 1.54 -8.36
C GLU A 188 -16.00 0.70 -8.61
N VAL A 189 -15.10 0.60 -7.63
CA VAL A 189 -13.88 -0.18 -7.73
C VAL A 189 -13.69 -1.09 -6.50
N ILE A 190 -13.28 -2.33 -6.74
CA ILE A 190 -12.84 -3.23 -5.67
C ILE A 190 -11.39 -2.92 -5.34
N ILE A 191 -11.07 -2.78 -4.06
CA ILE A 191 -9.71 -2.59 -3.58
C ILE A 191 -9.26 -3.82 -2.82
N VAL A 192 -8.18 -4.42 -3.30
CA VAL A 192 -7.49 -5.58 -2.71
C VAL A 192 -6.05 -5.18 -2.32
N GLU A 193 -5.29 -6.09 -1.70
CA GLU A 193 -3.94 -5.76 -1.20
C GLU A 193 -2.82 -6.08 -2.18
N GLY A 194 -3.00 -7.07 -3.06
CA GLY A 194 -1.95 -7.59 -3.92
C GLY A 194 -2.25 -7.59 -5.42
N VAL A 195 -1.19 -7.59 -6.24
CA VAL A 195 -1.31 -7.60 -7.71
C VAL A 195 -1.96 -8.89 -8.22
N PHE A 196 -1.72 -10.03 -7.56
CA PHE A 196 -2.34 -11.29 -7.94
C PHE A 196 -3.82 -11.34 -7.60
N ASP A 197 -4.23 -10.67 -6.50
CA ASP A 197 -5.64 -10.56 -6.12
C ASP A 197 -6.42 -9.78 -7.16
N VAL A 198 -5.84 -8.65 -7.66
CA VAL A 198 -6.43 -7.87 -8.76
C VAL A 198 -6.66 -8.74 -10.00
N MET A 199 -5.63 -9.49 -10.41
CA MET A 199 -5.74 -10.36 -11.59
C MET A 199 -6.75 -11.49 -11.37
N LYS A 200 -6.81 -12.04 -10.15
CA LYS A 200 -7.80 -13.05 -9.79
C LYS A 200 -9.22 -12.51 -9.79
N MET A 201 -9.43 -11.28 -9.33
CA MET A 201 -10.73 -10.62 -9.43
C MET A 201 -11.15 -10.45 -10.90
N TRP A 202 -10.22 -10.05 -11.76
CA TRP A 202 -10.49 -9.97 -13.20
C TRP A 202 -10.91 -11.33 -13.79
N GLU A 203 -10.22 -12.44 -13.47
CA GLU A 203 -10.58 -13.80 -13.89
C GLU A 203 -11.98 -14.21 -13.39
N ASN A 204 -12.37 -13.73 -12.20
CA ASN A 204 -13.69 -13.92 -11.64
C ASN A 204 -14.78 -13.03 -12.29
N GLY A 205 -14.38 -12.14 -13.23
CA GLY A 205 -15.29 -11.26 -13.97
C GLY A 205 -15.50 -9.88 -13.33
N TYR A 206 -14.66 -9.50 -12.37
CA TYR A 206 -14.65 -8.18 -11.72
C TYR A 206 -13.57 -7.30 -12.33
N GLU A 207 -13.92 -6.61 -13.43
CA GLU A 207 -12.96 -5.85 -14.25
C GLU A 207 -12.50 -4.53 -13.63
N SER A 208 -13.25 -3.98 -12.67
CA SER A 208 -12.90 -2.75 -11.96
C SER A 208 -12.33 -3.11 -10.59
N CYS A 209 -11.02 -3.38 -10.56
CA CYS A 209 -10.30 -3.78 -9.36
C CYS A 209 -8.88 -3.22 -9.37
N VAL A 210 -8.43 -2.70 -8.21
CA VAL A 210 -7.10 -2.12 -8.03
C VAL A 210 -6.48 -2.55 -6.71
N CYS A 211 -5.14 -2.47 -6.64
CA CYS A 211 -4.43 -2.53 -5.36
C CYS A 211 -3.41 -1.40 -5.25
N PRO A 212 -3.09 -0.94 -4.02
CA PRO A 212 -2.02 0.03 -3.81
C PRO A 212 -0.64 -0.58 -4.14
N SER A 213 0.28 0.27 -4.60
CA SER A 213 1.66 -0.14 -4.90
C SER A 213 2.55 -0.26 -3.66
N GLY A 214 1.96 -0.42 -2.49
CA GLY A 214 2.63 -0.54 -1.19
C GLY A 214 1.64 -0.90 -0.09
N VAL A 215 2.13 -0.96 1.14
CA VAL A 215 1.34 -1.40 2.31
C VAL A 215 0.25 -0.40 2.74
N VAL A 216 0.29 0.84 2.25
CA VAL A 216 -0.60 1.91 2.70
C VAL A 216 -1.27 2.57 1.50
N PHE A 217 -2.59 2.69 1.56
CA PHE A 217 -3.34 3.52 0.62
C PHE A 217 -3.10 5.00 0.93
N SER A 218 -2.74 5.79 -0.08
CA SER A 218 -2.28 7.17 0.06
C SER A 218 -3.34 8.20 -0.37
N GLN A 219 -3.07 9.48 -0.07
CA GLN A 219 -3.91 10.57 -0.57
C GLN A 219 -3.79 10.75 -2.09
N GLU A 220 -2.61 10.53 -2.65
CA GLU A 220 -2.33 10.59 -4.08
C GLU A 220 -3.10 9.50 -4.82
N GLN A 221 -3.14 8.28 -4.27
CA GLN A 221 -3.97 7.19 -4.80
C GLN A 221 -5.46 7.50 -4.70
N ALA A 222 -5.90 8.13 -3.60
CA ALA A 222 -7.28 8.61 -3.49
C ALA A 222 -7.60 9.67 -4.56
N SER A 223 -6.68 10.61 -4.79
CA SER A 223 -6.83 11.61 -5.86
C SER A 223 -6.92 10.96 -7.24
N LEU A 224 -6.07 9.97 -7.51
CA LEU A 224 -6.11 9.21 -8.76
C LEU A 224 -7.47 8.51 -8.98
N LEU A 225 -8.07 7.94 -7.93
CA LEU A 225 -9.42 7.36 -8.03
C LEU A 225 -10.47 8.43 -8.35
N ILE A 226 -10.41 9.59 -7.68
CA ILE A 226 -11.35 10.72 -7.93
C ILE A 226 -11.22 11.22 -9.37
N GLU A 227 -10.00 11.41 -9.87
CA GLU A 227 -9.72 11.84 -11.25
C GLU A 227 -10.29 10.89 -12.29
N ASN A 228 -10.36 9.59 -11.97
CA ASN A 228 -10.97 8.57 -12.80
C ASN A 228 -12.49 8.41 -12.55
N GLY A 229 -13.12 9.30 -11.78
CA GLY A 229 -14.56 9.32 -11.54
C GLY A 229 -15.07 8.26 -10.56
N ILE A 230 -14.17 7.64 -9.79
CA ILE A 230 -14.56 6.64 -8.79
C ILE A 230 -15.20 7.35 -7.59
N THR A 231 -16.35 6.87 -7.20
CA THR A 231 -17.12 7.38 -6.03
C THR A 231 -17.40 6.30 -5.00
N ASN A 232 -17.38 5.04 -5.40
CA ASN A 232 -17.69 3.90 -4.55
C ASN A 232 -16.48 2.96 -4.46
N LEU A 233 -16.08 2.62 -3.24
CA LEU A 233 -15.02 1.67 -2.97
C LEU A 233 -15.58 0.43 -2.28
N ILE A 234 -15.21 -0.74 -2.75
CA ILE A 234 -15.49 -2.01 -2.07
C ILE A 234 -14.16 -2.58 -1.59
N LEU A 235 -13.95 -2.64 -0.29
CA LEU A 235 -12.77 -3.25 0.29
C LEU A 235 -12.94 -4.77 0.35
N LEU A 236 -12.00 -5.48 -0.23
CA LEU A 236 -11.88 -6.94 -0.15
C LEU A 236 -10.50 -7.28 0.41
N PRO A 237 -10.30 -7.16 1.74
CA PRO A 237 -9.01 -7.31 2.40
C PRO A 237 -8.60 -8.77 2.58
N ASP A 238 -7.32 -9.00 2.86
CA ASP A 238 -6.80 -10.29 3.29
C ASP A 238 -7.41 -10.75 4.62
N GLY A 239 -7.53 -12.06 4.83
CA GLY A 239 -8.13 -12.68 6.01
C GLY A 239 -7.23 -12.69 7.26
N ASP A 240 -6.32 -11.73 7.39
CA ASP A 240 -5.32 -11.65 8.45
C ASP A 240 -5.33 -10.30 9.20
N GLU A 241 -4.35 -10.08 10.07
CA GLU A 241 -4.23 -8.81 10.81
C GLU A 241 -3.84 -7.64 9.89
N ALA A 242 -3.13 -7.88 8.78
CA ALA A 242 -2.80 -6.82 7.82
C ALA A 242 -4.06 -6.29 7.14
N GLY A 243 -4.99 -7.17 6.75
CA GLY A 243 -6.28 -6.78 6.19
C GLY A 243 -7.13 -5.97 7.17
N LYS A 244 -7.11 -6.29 8.48
CA LYS A 244 -7.78 -5.47 9.49
C LYS A 244 -7.18 -4.08 9.60
N GLU A 245 -5.86 -3.96 9.59
CA GLU A 245 -5.17 -2.66 9.60
C GLU A 245 -5.41 -1.88 8.30
N PHE A 246 -5.55 -2.57 7.16
CA PHE A 246 -5.93 -1.96 5.90
C PHE A 246 -7.31 -1.31 5.99
N ILE A 247 -8.33 -2.02 6.48
CA ILE A 247 -9.68 -1.46 6.71
C ILE A 247 -9.60 -0.22 7.59
N LYS A 248 -8.86 -0.29 8.70
CA LYS A 248 -8.73 0.82 9.64
C LYS A 248 -8.10 2.07 9.01
N LYS A 249 -7.14 1.90 8.11
CA LYS A 249 -6.55 3.02 7.37
C LYS A 249 -7.57 3.64 6.41
N MET A 250 -8.42 2.83 5.79
CA MET A 250 -9.47 3.30 4.88
C MET A 250 -10.57 4.10 5.59
N GLU A 251 -10.73 3.99 6.91
CA GLU A 251 -11.64 4.83 7.70
C GLU A 251 -11.41 6.33 7.50
N THR A 252 -10.18 6.74 7.16
CA THR A 252 -9.83 8.14 6.89
C THR A 252 -10.54 8.71 5.65
N TYR A 253 -10.95 7.85 4.73
CA TYR A 253 -11.51 8.24 3.43
C TYR A 253 -13.05 8.15 3.35
N VAL A 254 -13.75 7.78 4.44
CA VAL A 254 -15.23 7.62 4.46
C VAL A 254 -16.01 8.91 4.17
N ASN A 255 -15.36 10.07 4.30
CA ASN A 255 -15.96 11.35 3.93
C ASN A 255 -15.70 11.74 2.46
N VAL A 256 -14.88 10.99 1.76
CA VAL A 256 -14.49 11.22 0.36
C VAL A 256 -15.20 10.23 -0.55
N PHE A 257 -15.24 8.96 -0.16
CA PHE A 257 -15.83 7.87 -0.91
C PHE A 257 -16.95 7.20 -0.11
N ASN A 258 -17.92 6.66 -0.83
CA ASN A 258 -18.80 5.63 -0.26
C ASN A 258 -17.99 4.33 -0.14
N ILE A 259 -17.62 3.95 1.08
CA ILE A 259 -16.80 2.77 1.33
C ILE A 259 -17.65 1.65 1.90
N GLU A 260 -17.69 0.54 1.20
CA GLU A 260 -18.30 -0.71 1.64
C GLU A 260 -17.21 -1.75 1.87
N ILE A 261 -17.44 -2.63 2.84
CA ILE A 261 -16.56 -3.76 3.09
C ILE A 261 -17.29 -5.02 2.67
N ALA A 262 -16.72 -5.81 1.78
CA ALA A 262 -17.18 -7.15 1.47
C ALA A 262 -17.13 -7.99 2.75
N ASN A 263 -18.17 -8.81 2.97
CA ASN A 263 -18.41 -9.42 4.29
C ASN A 263 -17.18 -10.16 4.84
N PRO A 264 -16.58 -9.67 5.93
CA PRO A 264 -15.35 -10.22 6.48
C PRO A 264 -15.56 -11.63 7.10
N HIS A 265 -16.78 -12.09 7.32
CA HIS A 265 -17.01 -13.43 7.86
C HIS A 265 -16.52 -14.54 6.95
N ILE A 266 -16.38 -14.30 5.64
CA ILE A 266 -15.74 -15.26 4.73
C ILE A 266 -14.27 -15.38 5.07
N PHE A 267 -13.60 -14.26 5.38
CA PHE A 267 -12.18 -14.21 5.71
C PHE A 267 -11.91 -14.73 7.12
N TYR A 268 -12.79 -14.46 8.09
CA TYR A 268 -12.64 -14.94 9.48
C TYR A 268 -12.94 -16.43 9.64
N LEU A 269 -13.80 -17.01 8.79
CA LEU A 269 -14.09 -18.45 8.80
C LEU A 269 -12.97 -19.28 8.17
N ASN A 270 -12.13 -18.65 7.33
CA ASN A 270 -11.00 -19.26 6.65
C ASN A 270 -9.73 -18.47 6.95
N GLU A 271 -9.29 -18.44 8.20
CA GLU A 271 -8.04 -17.79 8.58
C GLU A 271 -6.91 -18.11 7.61
N GLY A 272 -6.30 -17.08 7.03
CA GLY A 272 -5.16 -17.18 6.11
C GLY A 272 -5.52 -17.31 4.63
N LYS A 273 -6.79 -17.17 4.23
CA LYS A 273 -7.15 -16.98 2.82
C LYS A 273 -7.03 -15.51 2.43
N ASP A 274 -6.56 -15.28 1.22
CA ASP A 274 -6.55 -13.98 0.55
C ASP A 274 -7.57 -13.96 -0.61
N PRO A 275 -7.85 -12.82 -1.23
CA PRO A 275 -8.77 -12.72 -2.36
C PRO A 275 -8.37 -13.60 -3.55
N PHE A 276 -7.09 -13.94 -3.68
CA PHE A 276 -6.59 -14.85 -4.71
C PHE A 276 -7.16 -16.28 -4.58
N ASP A 277 -7.42 -16.72 -3.36
CA ASP A 277 -7.96 -18.07 -3.08
C ASP A 277 -9.48 -18.17 -3.30
N LEU A 278 -10.17 -17.04 -3.55
CA LEU A 278 -11.62 -17.01 -3.68
C LEU A 278 -12.08 -17.41 -5.08
N THR A 279 -13.11 -18.25 -5.11
CA THR A 279 -13.88 -18.53 -6.34
C THR A 279 -14.82 -17.37 -6.64
N ARG A 280 -15.35 -17.30 -7.87
CA ARG A 280 -16.38 -16.33 -8.24
C ARG A 280 -17.58 -16.36 -7.28
N ASP A 281 -18.05 -17.54 -6.91
CA ASP A 281 -19.18 -17.69 -6.00
C ASP A 281 -18.88 -17.15 -4.60
N ASP A 282 -17.63 -17.33 -4.12
CA ASP A 282 -17.17 -16.77 -2.84
C ASP A 282 -17.16 -15.23 -2.87
N VAL A 283 -16.66 -14.64 -3.96
CA VAL A 283 -16.64 -13.18 -4.13
C VAL A 283 -18.08 -12.65 -4.24
N GLU A 284 -18.95 -13.26 -5.04
CA GLU A 284 -20.36 -12.87 -5.17
C GLU A 284 -21.06 -12.93 -3.81
N TYR A 285 -20.85 -13.99 -3.06
CA TYR A 285 -21.38 -14.14 -1.70
C TYR A 285 -20.91 -13.04 -0.75
N ALA A 286 -19.61 -12.64 -0.85
CA ALA A 286 -19.03 -11.56 -0.04
C ALA A 286 -19.64 -10.20 -0.40
N LEU A 287 -19.78 -9.93 -1.70
CA LEU A 287 -20.32 -8.68 -2.22
C LEU A 287 -21.81 -8.50 -1.90
N GLU A 288 -22.63 -9.57 -1.97
CA GLU A 288 -24.03 -9.51 -1.58
C GLU A 288 -24.24 -9.12 -0.11
N ARG A 289 -23.24 -9.33 0.73
CA ARG A 289 -23.29 -9.10 2.18
C ARG A 289 -22.39 -7.98 2.63
N LYS A 290 -22.00 -7.11 1.72
CA LYS A 290 -21.19 -5.93 2.03
C LYS A 290 -21.94 -4.98 2.95
N PHE A 291 -21.20 -4.24 3.77
CA PHE A 291 -21.75 -3.24 4.66
C PHE A 291 -20.95 -1.94 4.59
N ASN A 292 -21.64 -0.83 4.81
CA ASN A 292 -21.03 0.50 4.73
C ASN A 292 -20.13 0.79 5.94
N LEU A 293 -18.89 1.17 5.69
CA LEU A 293 -17.88 1.46 6.72
C LEU A 293 -18.24 2.72 7.52
N GLY A 294 -18.67 3.78 6.86
CA GLY A 294 -19.06 5.04 7.51
C GLY A 294 -20.24 4.87 8.46
N GLU A 295 -21.28 4.11 8.08
CA GLU A 295 -22.40 3.80 8.96
C GLU A 295 -21.98 3.01 10.21
N ARG A 296 -21.04 2.09 10.05
CA ARG A 296 -20.51 1.30 11.17
C ARG A 296 -19.74 2.17 12.15
N MET A 297 -18.89 3.06 11.66
CA MET A 297 -18.15 4.02 12.49
C MET A 297 -19.11 4.90 13.27
N TRP A 298 -20.11 5.49 12.62
CA TRP A 298 -21.09 6.33 13.26
C TRP A 298 -21.90 5.61 14.35
N LYS A 299 -22.28 4.34 14.15
CA LYS A 299 -22.94 3.51 15.17
C LYS A 299 -22.05 3.24 16.37
N LYS A 300 -20.74 3.01 16.13
CA LYS A 300 -19.73 2.80 17.18
C LYS A 300 -19.54 4.05 18.02
N GLU A 301 -19.33 5.20 17.40
CA GLU A 301 -19.18 6.49 18.08
C GLU A 301 -20.40 6.83 18.96
N ARG A 302 -21.61 6.63 18.44
CA ARG A 302 -22.84 6.80 19.24
C ARG A 302 -22.87 5.85 20.42
N SER A 303 -22.52 4.58 20.24
CA SER A 303 -22.51 3.60 21.35
C SER A 303 -21.52 4.01 22.44
N GLU A 304 -20.32 4.46 22.05
CA GLU A 304 -19.31 4.95 23.00
C GLU A 304 -19.74 6.26 23.68
N MET A 305 -20.39 7.16 22.98
CA MET A 305 -20.95 8.40 23.54
C MET A 305 -22.05 8.11 24.56
N PHE A 306 -22.93 7.15 24.31
CA PHE A 306 -23.98 6.73 25.25
C PHE A 306 -23.45 5.97 26.44
N THR A 307 -22.34 5.25 26.32
CA THR A 307 -21.67 4.56 27.44
C THR A 307 -20.85 5.52 28.30
N SER A 308 -20.38 6.63 27.74
CA SER A 308 -19.66 7.69 28.48
C SER A 308 -20.56 8.70 29.18
N LEU A 309 -21.83 8.78 28.82
CA LEU A 309 -22.84 9.55 29.54
C LEU A 309 -23.34 8.69 30.69
N ASP A 310 -22.77 8.85 31.89
CA ASP A 310 -23.35 8.39 33.15
C ASP A 310 -24.76 9.02 33.29
N ILE A 311 -25.79 8.34 32.79
CA ILE A 311 -27.16 8.65 33.11
C ILE A 311 -27.38 8.17 34.53
N PRO A 312 -27.60 9.06 35.54
CA PRO A 312 -27.89 8.63 36.88
C PRO A 312 -29.12 7.74 36.84
N ASN A 313 -28.99 6.58 37.45
CA ASN A 313 -30.04 5.58 37.58
C ASN A 313 -31.30 6.27 38.13
N GLN A 314 -32.34 6.43 37.33
CA GLN A 314 -33.67 6.82 37.83
C GLN A 314 -34.27 5.64 38.57
N GLN A 315 -33.74 5.37 39.79
CA GLN A 315 -34.42 4.59 40.81
C GLN A 315 -34.71 5.55 41.98
N SER A 316 -35.90 6.06 42.01
CA SER A 316 -36.71 6.27 43.20
C SER A 316 -37.71 7.43 43.00
N TYR A 317 -38.87 7.15 42.42
CA TYR A 317 -40.13 7.76 42.81
C TYR A 317 -41.19 6.67 42.72
N ARG A 318 -41.39 6.05 43.88
CA ARG A 318 -42.64 5.43 44.29
C ARG A 318 -43.12 6.17 45.54
#